data_fda199dfc08c458c6ad89722fed16dc5
#
_entry.id   fda199dfc08c458c6ad89722fed16dc5
#
_cell.length_a   1.000
_cell.length_b   1.000
_cell.length_c   1.000
_cell.angle_alpha   90.00
_cell.angle_beta   90.00
_cell.angle_gamma   90.00
#
_symmetry.space_group_name_H-M   'P 1'
#
loop_
_entity.id
_entity.type
_entity.pdbx_description
1 polymer ?
#
loop_
_entity_poly.entity_id
_entity_poly.type
_entity_poly.pdbx_seq_one_letter_code
_entity_poly.pdbx_strand_id
1 'polypeptide(L)'
;MVSPKAPSQFVAEAYSVAESSDVVDFYGKWADDYDRQMVEELGYCSPATISQMLMRHLPDKTAEIFDIGCGTGLTCQLLAAEGYQNLDGIDISPDMVRIANERDIYRDLLVGDVNQPLHRADDSYDAVISSGTFTHGHVGPQPIDEIFRILKPQGILACTVHDDLWESMGFHRKFESIVCDGKGIQLALSKDRYYENGEPEGWFCVYQKSA
;
A
#
# COMPACT_ATOMS: atom_id res chain seq x y z
N MET A 1 12.99 -24.88 23.20
CA MET A 1 13.17 -24.17 21.92
C MET A 1 11.80 -24.17 21.22
N VAL A 2 11.21 -23.02 21.01
CA VAL A 2 9.95 -22.91 20.26
C VAL A 2 10.32 -23.10 18.78
N SER A 3 9.65 -24.01 18.07
CA SER A 3 9.85 -24.17 16.62
C SER A 3 9.55 -22.85 15.91
N PRO A 4 10.33 -22.46 14.89
CA PRO A 4 10.01 -21.26 14.11
C PRO A 4 8.61 -21.38 13.52
N LYS A 5 7.83 -20.29 13.57
CA LYS A 5 6.49 -20.24 12.99
C LYS A 5 6.56 -20.37 11.47
N ALA A 6 5.60 -21.04 10.87
CA ALA A 6 5.45 -21.06 9.42
C ALA A 6 5.01 -19.67 8.91
N PRO A 7 5.42 -19.22 7.71
CA PRO A 7 5.05 -17.91 7.15
C PRO A 7 3.55 -17.64 7.14
N SER A 8 2.73 -18.63 6.81
CA SER A 8 1.27 -18.57 6.86
C SER A 8 0.71 -18.25 8.25
N GLN A 9 1.43 -18.62 9.33
CA GLN A 9 1.04 -18.29 10.70
C GLN A 9 1.28 -16.80 10.99
N PHE A 10 2.37 -16.21 10.47
CA PHE A 10 2.60 -14.76 10.59
C PHE A 10 1.52 -13.96 9.89
N VAL A 11 1.11 -14.34 8.68
CA VAL A 11 0.01 -13.68 7.96
C VAL A 11 -1.30 -13.77 8.74
N ALA A 12 -1.63 -14.94 9.30
CA ALA A 12 -2.83 -15.10 10.11
C ALA A 12 -2.79 -14.25 11.40
N GLU A 13 -1.62 -14.13 12.04
CA GLU A 13 -1.43 -13.25 13.19
C GLU A 13 -1.53 -11.78 12.79
N ALA A 14 -0.93 -11.35 11.67
CA ALA A 14 -1.05 -9.99 11.16
C ALA A 14 -2.51 -9.56 11.00
N TYR A 15 -3.36 -10.45 10.49
CA TYR A 15 -4.80 -10.18 10.34
C TYR A 15 -5.57 -10.16 11.67
N SER A 16 -4.99 -10.65 12.76
CA SER A 16 -5.61 -10.63 14.10
C SER A 16 -5.21 -9.44 14.96
N VAL A 17 -4.19 -8.68 14.55
CA VAL A 17 -3.71 -7.51 15.30
C VAL A 17 -4.66 -6.34 15.09
N ALA A 18 -5.23 -5.81 16.18
CA ALA A 18 -6.30 -4.82 16.13
C ALA A 18 -5.88 -3.40 16.53
N GLU A 19 -4.78 -3.25 17.29
CA GLU A 19 -4.34 -1.94 17.78
C GLU A 19 -3.02 -1.52 17.14
N SER A 20 -2.87 -0.22 16.84
CA SER A 20 -1.69 0.31 16.14
C SER A 20 -0.36 0.01 16.86
N SER A 21 -0.34 -0.02 18.20
CA SER A 21 0.86 -0.39 18.98
C SER A 21 1.26 -1.84 18.76
N ASP A 22 0.29 -2.74 18.71
CA ASP A 22 0.53 -4.18 18.52
C ASP A 22 0.97 -4.47 17.08
N VAL A 23 0.49 -3.67 16.11
CA VAL A 23 0.92 -3.68 14.70
C VAL A 23 2.41 -3.36 14.61
N VAL A 24 2.87 -2.28 15.26
CA VAL A 24 4.29 -1.87 15.27
C VAL A 24 5.16 -2.99 15.83
N ASP A 25 4.80 -3.52 17.00
CA ASP A 25 5.55 -4.60 17.66
C ASP A 25 5.57 -5.90 16.84
N PHE A 26 4.47 -6.19 16.16
CA PHE A 26 4.34 -7.38 15.33
C PHE A 26 5.25 -7.29 14.10
N TYR A 27 5.09 -6.23 13.30
CA TYR A 27 5.89 -6.04 12.09
C TYR A 27 7.36 -5.78 12.39
N GLY A 28 7.69 -5.13 13.52
CA GLY A 28 9.07 -4.96 13.96
C GLY A 28 9.81 -6.28 14.17
N LYS A 29 9.14 -7.28 14.75
CA LYS A 29 9.71 -8.62 14.93
C LYS A 29 9.84 -9.43 13.64
N TRP A 30 9.07 -9.07 12.63
CA TRP A 30 9.01 -9.78 11.35
C TRP A 30 9.86 -9.13 10.25
N ALA A 31 10.25 -7.86 10.41
CA ALA A 31 10.84 -7.03 9.36
C ALA A 31 12.03 -7.68 8.64
N ASP A 32 12.98 -8.26 9.37
CA ASP A 32 14.20 -8.85 8.78
C ASP A 32 13.93 -10.12 7.95
N ASP A 33 12.86 -10.85 8.23
CA ASP A 33 12.48 -12.08 7.52
C ASP A 33 11.32 -11.86 6.54
N TYR A 34 10.69 -10.68 6.55
CA TYR A 34 9.44 -10.39 5.85
C TYR A 34 9.52 -10.70 4.36
N ASP A 35 10.49 -10.12 3.67
CA ASP A 35 10.61 -10.28 2.21
C ASP A 35 10.80 -11.73 1.80
N ARG A 36 11.70 -12.45 2.48
CA ARG A 36 11.94 -13.87 2.20
C ARG A 36 10.67 -14.68 2.38
N GLN A 37 9.99 -14.51 3.51
CA GLN A 37 8.79 -15.29 3.81
C GLN A 37 7.61 -14.90 2.90
N MET A 38 7.39 -13.63 2.64
CA MET A 38 6.29 -13.16 1.81
C MET A 38 6.52 -13.49 0.33
N VAL A 39 7.68 -13.17 -0.22
CA VAL A 39 7.94 -13.30 -1.65
C VAL A 39 8.37 -14.73 -2.02
N GLU A 40 9.41 -15.26 -1.35
CA GLU A 40 10.00 -16.55 -1.76
C GLU A 40 9.19 -17.75 -1.27
N GLU A 41 8.61 -17.69 -0.05
CA GLU A 41 7.92 -18.84 0.55
C GLU A 41 6.41 -18.81 0.29
N LEU A 42 5.76 -17.63 0.29
CA LEU A 42 4.32 -17.50 0.10
C LEU A 42 3.93 -17.04 -1.32
N GLY A 43 4.87 -16.51 -2.11
CA GLY A 43 4.59 -16.03 -3.46
C GLY A 43 3.72 -14.76 -3.45
N TYR A 44 4.03 -13.79 -2.59
CA TYR A 44 3.28 -12.53 -2.50
C TYR A 44 3.45 -11.70 -3.78
N CYS A 45 2.41 -11.65 -4.61
CA CYS A 45 2.44 -11.03 -5.93
C CYS A 45 1.66 -9.69 -6.02
N SER A 46 0.93 -9.33 -4.97
CA SER A 46 0.13 -8.10 -4.94
C SER A 46 0.95 -6.81 -5.21
N PRO A 47 2.18 -6.61 -4.65
CA PRO A 47 3.00 -5.44 -4.97
C PRO A 47 3.32 -5.33 -6.48
N ALA A 48 3.64 -6.46 -7.12
CA ALA A 48 3.95 -6.48 -8.55
C ALA A 48 2.71 -6.13 -9.40
N THR A 49 1.56 -6.70 -9.05
CA THR A 49 0.32 -6.47 -9.78
C THR A 49 -0.11 -5.00 -9.71
N ILE A 50 -0.15 -4.40 -8.52
CA ILE A 50 -0.59 -3.01 -8.38
C ILE A 50 0.41 -2.01 -8.97
N SER A 51 1.72 -2.28 -8.88
CA SER A 51 2.74 -1.47 -9.54
C SER A 51 2.59 -1.48 -11.06
N GLN A 52 2.34 -2.65 -11.66
CA GLN A 52 2.07 -2.76 -13.09
C GLN A 52 0.80 -2.02 -13.50
N MET A 53 -0.25 -2.05 -12.67
CA MET A 53 -1.48 -1.29 -12.93
C MET A 53 -1.21 0.21 -12.87
N LEU A 54 -0.45 0.71 -11.89
CA LEU A 54 -0.06 2.11 -11.83
C LEU A 54 0.73 2.52 -13.08
N MET A 55 1.75 1.77 -13.46
CA MET A 55 2.64 2.08 -14.59
C MET A 55 1.90 2.22 -15.93
N ARG A 56 0.78 1.53 -16.12
CA ARG A 56 -0.06 1.66 -17.34
C ARG A 56 -0.69 3.04 -17.48
N HIS A 57 -0.87 3.75 -16.38
CA HIS A 57 -1.51 5.06 -16.32
C HIS A 57 -0.52 6.20 -16.01
N LEU A 58 0.70 5.88 -15.59
CA LEU A 58 1.73 6.84 -15.20
C LEU A 58 3.03 6.58 -15.97
N PRO A 59 3.12 6.95 -17.24
CA PRO A 59 4.32 6.67 -18.06
C PRO A 59 5.52 7.55 -17.74
N ASP A 60 5.32 8.71 -17.10
CA ASP A 60 6.39 9.63 -16.71
C ASP A 60 7.20 9.06 -15.54
N LYS A 61 8.47 8.75 -15.80
CA LYS A 61 9.40 8.19 -14.79
C LYS A 61 9.93 9.25 -13.81
N THR A 62 9.68 10.52 -14.07
CA THR A 62 10.02 11.62 -13.15
C THR A 62 8.87 12.02 -12.23
N ALA A 63 7.74 11.31 -12.31
CA ALA A 63 6.56 11.53 -11.48
C ALA A 63 6.90 11.40 -9.99
N GLU A 64 6.31 12.28 -9.18
CA GLU A 64 6.38 12.26 -7.72
C GLU A 64 5.42 11.20 -7.19
N ILE A 65 5.92 10.15 -6.53
CA ILE A 65 5.12 9.01 -6.05
C ILE A 65 5.26 8.88 -4.54
N PHE A 66 4.13 8.69 -3.86
CA PHE A 66 4.08 8.44 -2.42
C PHE A 66 3.55 7.03 -2.13
N ASP A 67 4.34 6.22 -1.43
CA ASP A 67 4.03 4.85 -1.04
C ASP A 67 3.46 4.83 0.38
N ILE A 68 2.18 4.52 0.51
CA ILE A 68 1.47 4.49 1.79
C ILE A 68 1.45 3.08 2.36
N GLY A 69 1.96 2.93 3.59
CA GLY A 69 2.22 1.63 4.18
C GLY A 69 3.31 0.91 3.39
N CYS A 70 4.44 1.60 3.20
CA CYS A 70 5.51 1.13 2.31
C CYS A 70 6.16 -0.18 2.77
N GLY A 71 6.01 -0.54 4.05
CA GLY A 71 6.60 -1.73 4.63
C GLY A 71 8.11 -1.76 4.41
N THR A 72 8.60 -2.89 3.92
CA THR A 72 10.02 -3.06 3.52
C THR A 72 10.35 -2.44 2.16
N GLY A 73 9.39 -1.84 1.45
CA GLY A 73 9.62 -1.18 0.16
C GLY A 73 9.45 -2.07 -1.07
N LEU A 74 8.79 -3.22 -0.97
CA LEU A 74 8.60 -4.15 -2.10
C LEU A 74 7.90 -3.52 -3.31
N THR A 75 6.90 -2.66 -3.06
CA THR A 75 6.13 -1.99 -4.12
C THR A 75 6.99 -1.02 -4.91
N CYS A 76 7.69 -0.12 -4.20
CA CYS A 76 8.56 0.87 -4.82
C CYS A 76 9.86 0.28 -5.39
N GLN A 77 10.34 -0.86 -4.89
CA GLN A 77 11.47 -1.56 -5.51
C GLN A 77 11.18 -1.91 -6.98
N LEU A 78 9.96 -2.31 -7.29
CA LEU A 78 9.54 -2.61 -8.66
C LEU A 78 9.45 -1.34 -9.51
N LEU A 79 8.94 -0.25 -8.95
CA LEU A 79 8.89 1.04 -9.65
C LEU A 79 10.30 1.58 -9.91
N ALA A 80 11.21 1.51 -8.94
CA ALA A 80 12.60 1.94 -9.10
C ALA A 80 13.33 1.12 -10.18
N ALA A 81 13.12 -0.20 -10.22
CA ALA A 81 13.67 -1.07 -11.27
C ALA A 81 13.18 -0.69 -12.68
N GLU A 82 11.99 -0.11 -12.80
CA GLU A 82 11.40 0.40 -14.04
C GLU A 82 11.79 1.87 -14.32
N GLY A 83 12.63 2.47 -13.48
CA GLY A 83 13.23 3.79 -13.69
C GLY A 83 12.49 4.97 -13.07
N TYR A 84 11.53 4.76 -12.17
CA TYR A 84 10.94 5.84 -11.36
C TYR A 84 11.94 6.29 -10.31
N GLN A 85 12.10 7.61 -10.12
CA GLN A 85 13.20 8.20 -9.34
C GLN A 85 12.72 8.97 -8.11
N ASN A 86 11.51 9.50 -8.11
CA ASN A 86 11.00 10.37 -7.06
C ASN A 86 10.01 9.61 -6.19
N LEU A 87 10.54 8.73 -5.34
CA LEU A 87 9.77 7.86 -4.48
C LEU A 87 9.90 8.33 -3.03
N ASP A 88 8.79 8.64 -2.38
CA ASP A 88 8.70 8.90 -0.95
C ASP A 88 7.82 7.82 -0.31
N GLY A 89 7.97 7.54 0.99
CA GLY A 89 7.18 6.52 1.65
C GLY A 89 6.83 6.83 3.10
N ILE A 90 5.80 6.15 3.60
CA ILE A 90 5.40 6.20 5.01
C ILE A 90 4.99 4.81 5.47
N ASP A 91 5.44 4.43 6.66
CA ASP A 91 4.96 3.24 7.36
C ASP A 91 4.88 3.49 8.86
N ILE A 92 4.00 2.78 9.54
CA ILE A 92 3.83 2.90 11.00
C ILE A 92 4.96 2.23 11.77
N SER A 93 5.62 1.22 11.18
CA SER A 93 6.70 0.44 11.79
C SER A 93 8.08 1.04 11.50
N PRO A 94 8.81 1.50 12.54
CA PRO A 94 10.19 1.99 12.36
C PRO A 94 11.13 0.92 11.78
N ASP A 95 10.92 -0.35 12.13
CA ASP A 95 11.76 -1.45 11.62
C ASP A 95 11.51 -1.72 10.14
N MET A 96 10.25 -1.64 9.69
CA MET A 96 9.92 -1.72 8.26
C MET A 96 10.56 -0.57 7.49
N VAL A 97 10.44 0.67 7.99
CA VAL A 97 11.08 1.86 7.39
C VAL A 97 12.60 1.71 7.33
N ARG A 98 13.24 1.13 8.37
CA ARG A 98 14.66 0.83 8.35
C ARG A 98 15.05 -0.09 7.18
N ILE A 99 14.32 -1.18 6.96
CA ILE A 99 14.56 -2.10 5.83
C ILE A 99 14.31 -1.39 4.49
N ALA A 100 13.23 -0.62 4.38
CA ALA A 100 12.96 0.17 3.17
C ALA A 100 14.09 1.15 2.85
N ASN A 101 14.67 1.80 3.87
CA ASN A 101 15.79 2.73 3.71
C ASN A 101 17.07 2.04 3.22
N GLU A 102 17.31 0.79 3.62
CA GLU A 102 18.46 0.01 3.16
C GLU A 102 18.43 -0.30 1.65
N ARG A 103 17.27 -0.14 0.98
CA ARG A 103 17.14 -0.31 -0.47
C ARG A 103 17.70 0.85 -1.29
N ASP A 104 17.90 2.02 -0.68
CA ASP A 104 18.43 3.23 -1.34
C ASP A 104 17.64 3.66 -2.59
N ILE A 105 16.32 3.51 -2.54
CA ILE A 105 15.39 3.84 -3.63
C ILE A 105 14.43 4.98 -3.28
N TYR A 106 14.22 5.24 -2.00
CA TYR A 106 13.37 6.32 -1.53
C TYR A 106 14.16 7.61 -1.32
N ARG A 107 13.58 8.73 -1.71
CA ARG A 107 14.09 10.06 -1.46
C ARG A 107 13.81 10.51 -0.02
N ASP A 108 12.62 10.19 0.48
CA ASP A 108 12.16 10.52 1.84
C ASP A 108 11.32 9.36 2.40
N LEU A 109 11.60 8.97 3.64
CA LEU A 109 10.88 7.92 4.35
C LEU A 109 10.44 8.43 5.71
N LEU A 110 9.16 8.27 6.01
CA LEU A 110 8.56 8.69 7.27
C LEU A 110 8.10 7.49 8.09
N VAL A 111 8.29 7.58 9.41
CA VAL A 111 7.58 6.75 10.36
C VAL A 111 6.32 7.49 10.77
N GLY A 112 5.13 6.93 10.51
CA GLY A 112 3.87 7.59 10.82
C GLY A 112 2.63 6.74 10.55
N ASP A 113 1.54 7.10 11.22
CA ASP A 113 0.24 6.46 11.06
C ASP A 113 -0.56 7.16 9.95
N VAL A 114 -0.92 6.40 8.93
CA VAL A 114 -1.70 6.90 7.79
C VAL A 114 -3.14 7.29 8.14
N ASN A 115 -3.63 6.91 9.33
CA ASN A 115 -4.89 7.39 9.89
C ASN A 115 -4.80 8.82 10.44
N GLN A 116 -3.60 9.39 10.50
CA GLN A 116 -3.33 10.78 10.90
C GLN A 116 -3.05 11.64 9.65
N PRO A 117 -3.09 13.00 9.76
CA PRO A 117 -2.71 13.86 8.65
C PRO A 117 -1.30 13.57 8.14
N LEU A 118 -1.15 13.42 6.83
CA LEU A 118 0.09 12.95 6.19
C LEU A 118 1.24 13.98 6.19
N HIS A 119 1.07 15.16 6.74
CA HIS A 119 2.08 16.24 6.75
C HIS A 119 2.75 16.48 5.37
N ARG A 120 1.97 16.33 4.31
CA ARG A 120 2.34 16.64 2.92
C ARG A 120 1.45 17.76 2.41
N ALA A 121 1.99 18.60 1.52
CA ALA A 121 1.20 19.69 0.93
C ALA A 121 0.07 19.14 0.04
N ASP A 122 -0.98 19.94 -0.17
CA ASP A 122 -1.99 19.67 -1.16
C ASP A 122 -1.31 19.57 -2.55
N ASP A 123 -1.85 18.74 -3.42
CA ASP A 123 -1.45 18.65 -4.83
C ASP A 123 0.08 18.43 -5.02
N SER A 124 0.73 17.62 -4.17
CA SER A 124 2.17 17.42 -4.18
C SER A 124 2.63 16.18 -4.94
N TYR A 125 1.77 15.18 -5.12
CA TYR A 125 2.13 13.91 -5.76
C TYR A 125 1.38 13.65 -7.05
N ASP A 126 2.08 13.13 -8.06
CA ASP A 126 1.48 12.65 -9.32
C ASP A 126 0.81 11.30 -9.12
N ALA A 127 1.29 10.50 -8.16
CA ALA A 127 0.63 9.26 -7.78
C ALA A 127 0.81 8.94 -6.29
N VAL A 128 -0.16 8.20 -5.76
CA VAL A 128 -0.07 7.48 -4.48
C VAL A 128 -0.26 6.00 -4.78
N ILE A 129 0.64 5.18 -4.23
CA ILE A 129 0.54 3.72 -4.32
C ILE A 129 0.45 3.10 -2.93
N SER A 130 -0.24 1.96 -2.82
CA SER A 130 -0.34 1.21 -1.56
C SER A 130 -0.63 -0.26 -1.83
N SER A 131 0.14 -1.16 -1.25
CA SER A 131 -0.09 -2.60 -1.32
C SER A 131 -0.08 -3.22 0.07
N GLY A 132 -1.16 -3.94 0.43
CA GLY A 132 -1.24 -4.66 1.70
C GLY A 132 -1.51 -3.80 2.94
N THR A 133 -1.81 -2.50 2.78
CA THR A 133 -2.11 -1.58 3.89
C THR A 133 -3.58 -1.63 4.31
N PHE A 134 -4.49 -1.68 3.34
CA PHE A 134 -5.93 -1.77 3.59
C PHE A 134 -6.34 -3.23 3.82
N THR A 135 -5.91 -3.77 4.98
CA THR A 135 -6.14 -5.15 5.42
C THR A 135 -6.71 -5.17 6.84
N HIS A 136 -7.02 -6.37 7.37
CA HIS A 136 -7.62 -6.53 8.69
C HIS A 136 -6.82 -5.83 9.80
N GLY A 137 -7.56 -5.15 10.68
CA GLY A 137 -7.04 -4.54 11.90
C GLY A 137 -6.22 -3.25 11.73
N HIS A 138 -5.95 -2.80 10.50
CA HIS A 138 -4.97 -1.75 10.29
C HIS A 138 -5.60 -0.41 9.86
N VAL A 139 -6.11 -0.33 8.63
CA VAL A 139 -6.51 0.96 8.03
C VAL A 139 -7.85 0.83 7.33
N GLY A 140 -8.80 1.69 7.71
CA GLY A 140 -10.10 1.82 7.05
C GLY A 140 -10.05 2.76 5.84
N PRO A 141 -11.22 3.16 5.30
CA PRO A 141 -11.31 4.02 4.12
C PRO A 141 -11.07 5.51 4.40
N GLN A 142 -10.92 5.94 5.66
CA GLN A 142 -10.78 7.34 6.04
C GLN A 142 -9.57 8.03 5.40
N PRO A 143 -8.37 7.41 5.33
CA PRO A 143 -7.21 8.04 4.71
C PRO A 143 -7.37 8.37 3.22
N ILE A 144 -8.36 7.80 2.54
CA ILE A 144 -8.56 8.07 1.10
C ILE A 144 -8.85 9.55 0.82
N ASP A 145 -9.52 10.28 1.74
CA ASP A 145 -9.71 11.73 1.55
C ASP A 145 -8.38 12.47 1.61
N GLU A 146 -7.52 12.10 2.54
CA GLU A 146 -6.19 12.69 2.70
C GLU A 146 -5.28 12.35 1.52
N ILE A 147 -5.38 11.13 1.00
CA ILE A 147 -4.70 10.71 -0.24
C ILE A 147 -5.15 11.59 -1.40
N PHE A 148 -6.45 11.82 -1.56
CA PHE A 148 -6.97 12.68 -2.62
C PHE A 148 -6.60 14.16 -2.44
N ARG A 149 -6.36 14.62 -1.20
CA ARG A 149 -5.86 15.97 -0.93
C ARG A 149 -4.44 16.14 -1.47
N ILE A 150 -3.52 15.19 -1.17
CA ILE A 150 -2.11 15.29 -1.56
C ILE A 150 -1.86 14.95 -3.04
N LEU A 151 -2.78 14.24 -3.71
CA LEU A 151 -2.70 14.01 -5.15
C LEU A 151 -2.90 15.32 -5.91
N LYS A 152 -2.06 15.57 -6.91
CA LYS A 152 -2.26 16.64 -7.90
C LYS A 152 -3.57 16.44 -8.68
N PRO A 153 -4.16 17.49 -9.27
CA PRO A 153 -5.19 17.33 -10.30
C PRO A 153 -4.71 16.31 -11.35
N GLN A 154 -5.55 15.35 -11.71
CA GLN A 154 -5.25 14.19 -12.55
C GLN A 154 -4.22 13.20 -11.97
N GLY A 155 -3.81 13.36 -10.72
CA GLY A 155 -2.96 12.40 -10.01
C GLY A 155 -3.69 11.07 -9.76
N ILE A 156 -2.93 9.99 -9.60
CA ILE A 156 -3.42 8.62 -9.59
C ILE A 156 -3.27 7.99 -8.21
N LEU A 157 -4.36 7.40 -7.71
CA LEU A 157 -4.31 6.45 -6.61
C LEU A 157 -4.32 5.03 -7.20
N ALA A 158 -3.33 4.22 -6.85
CA ALA A 158 -3.31 2.78 -7.10
C ALA A 158 -3.17 2.04 -5.76
N CYS A 159 -4.17 1.26 -5.36
CA CYS A 159 -4.13 0.57 -4.07
C CYS A 159 -4.80 -0.79 -4.12
N THR A 160 -4.45 -1.63 -3.14
CA THR A 160 -5.14 -2.90 -2.89
C THR A 160 -5.96 -2.83 -1.61
N VAL A 161 -7.14 -3.45 -1.63
CA VAL A 161 -8.05 -3.58 -0.48
C VAL A 161 -8.39 -5.05 -0.31
N HIS A 162 -8.19 -5.60 0.89
CA HIS A 162 -8.54 -6.99 1.18
C HIS A 162 -10.04 -7.24 0.93
N ASP A 163 -10.39 -8.39 0.34
CA ASP A 163 -11.77 -8.69 -0.06
C ASP A 163 -12.77 -8.57 1.09
N ASP A 164 -12.44 -9.12 2.26
CA ASP A 164 -13.30 -9.05 3.45
C ASP A 164 -13.63 -7.62 3.90
N LEU A 165 -12.76 -6.64 3.57
CA LEU A 165 -12.95 -5.25 3.99
C LEU A 165 -13.70 -4.41 2.96
N TRP A 166 -13.78 -4.87 1.72
CA TRP A 166 -14.40 -4.12 0.63
C TRP A 166 -15.81 -3.65 0.97
N GLU A 167 -16.65 -4.59 1.40
CA GLU A 167 -18.02 -4.28 1.84
C GLU A 167 -18.10 -3.93 3.32
N SER A 168 -17.45 -4.72 4.19
CA SER A 168 -17.62 -4.64 5.64
C SER A 168 -17.16 -3.33 6.25
N MET A 169 -16.06 -2.74 5.74
CA MET A 169 -15.56 -1.43 6.16
C MET A 169 -16.01 -0.27 5.26
N GLY A 170 -16.73 -0.57 4.17
CA GLY A 170 -17.32 0.42 3.29
C GLY A 170 -16.36 1.06 2.29
N PHE A 171 -15.27 0.38 1.91
CA PHE A 171 -14.37 0.85 0.85
C PHE A 171 -15.09 1.07 -0.47
N HIS A 172 -15.99 0.14 -0.86
CA HIS A 172 -16.80 0.29 -2.08
C HIS A 172 -17.60 1.60 -2.08
N ARG A 173 -18.29 1.93 -0.96
CA ARG A 173 -19.07 3.18 -0.84
C ARG A 173 -18.17 4.41 -0.89
N LYS A 174 -16.96 4.31 -0.31
CA LYS A 174 -15.99 5.40 -0.35
C LYS A 174 -15.56 5.71 -1.78
N PHE A 175 -15.20 4.70 -2.55
CA PHE A 175 -14.82 4.86 -3.95
C PHE A 175 -16.00 5.28 -4.83
N GLU A 176 -17.20 4.73 -4.62
CA GLU A 176 -18.41 5.20 -5.29
C GLU A 176 -18.68 6.68 -5.01
N SER A 177 -18.53 7.14 -3.76
CA SER A 177 -18.74 8.55 -3.43
C SER A 177 -17.77 9.47 -4.14
N ILE A 178 -16.50 9.07 -4.29
CA ILE A 178 -15.49 9.84 -5.04
C ILE A 178 -15.92 10.05 -6.48
N VAL A 179 -16.45 9.01 -7.12
CA VAL A 179 -16.92 9.09 -8.50
C VAL A 179 -18.23 9.90 -8.60
N CYS A 180 -19.19 9.62 -7.75
CA CYS A 180 -20.51 10.31 -7.76
C CYS A 180 -20.39 11.79 -7.42
N ASP A 181 -19.46 12.16 -6.51
CA ASP A 181 -19.20 13.56 -6.16
C ASP A 181 -18.34 14.30 -7.20
N GLY A 182 -17.91 13.62 -8.26
CA GLY A 182 -17.06 14.20 -9.30
C GLY A 182 -15.63 14.50 -8.84
N LYS A 183 -15.18 13.93 -7.71
CA LYS A 183 -13.83 14.13 -7.17
C LYS A 183 -12.78 13.32 -7.91
N GLY A 184 -13.20 12.24 -8.57
CA GLY A 184 -12.30 11.36 -9.31
C GLY A 184 -13.05 10.44 -10.28
N ILE A 185 -12.28 9.72 -11.09
CA ILE A 185 -12.77 8.72 -12.04
C ILE A 185 -12.09 7.37 -11.75
N GLN A 186 -12.82 6.30 -11.94
CA GLN A 186 -12.28 4.94 -11.88
C GLN A 186 -11.57 4.60 -13.19
N LEU A 187 -10.27 4.33 -13.15
CA LEU A 187 -9.49 3.89 -14.29
C LEU A 187 -9.47 2.37 -14.43
N ALA A 188 -9.32 1.67 -13.28
CA ALA A 188 -9.39 0.22 -13.22
C ALA A 188 -9.90 -0.24 -11.87
N LEU A 189 -10.64 -1.34 -11.88
CA LEU A 189 -11.08 -2.06 -10.69
C LEU A 189 -11.17 -3.54 -11.04
N SER A 190 -10.42 -4.37 -10.34
CA SER A 190 -10.45 -5.81 -10.52
C SER A 190 -10.26 -6.53 -9.19
N LYS A 191 -10.83 -7.71 -9.09
CA LYS A 191 -10.56 -8.63 -8.00
C LYS A 191 -9.51 -9.63 -8.46
N ASP A 192 -8.44 -9.78 -7.70
CA ASP A 192 -7.33 -10.67 -8.02
C ASP A 192 -6.69 -11.21 -6.72
N ARG A 193 -5.80 -12.18 -6.86
CA ARG A 193 -5.08 -12.84 -5.77
C ARG A 193 -3.95 -11.97 -5.22
N TYR A 194 -3.69 -12.11 -3.92
CA TYR A 194 -2.52 -11.51 -3.28
C TYR A 194 -1.28 -12.39 -3.37
N TYR A 195 -1.48 -13.71 -3.49
CA TYR A 195 -0.42 -14.72 -3.51
C TYR A 195 -0.58 -15.63 -4.73
N GLU A 196 0.52 -16.20 -5.23
CA GLU A 196 0.52 -17.08 -6.39
C GLU A 196 -0.38 -18.31 -6.23
N ASN A 197 -0.57 -18.81 -5.00
CA ASN A 197 -1.48 -19.90 -4.69
C ASN A 197 -2.99 -19.56 -4.80
N GLY A 198 -3.33 -18.26 -4.98
CA GLY A 198 -4.68 -17.80 -5.26
C GLY A 198 -5.45 -17.22 -4.09
N GLU A 199 -5.04 -17.42 -2.83
CA GLU A 199 -5.76 -16.91 -1.66
C GLU A 199 -4.83 -16.23 -0.65
N PRO A 200 -5.31 -15.18 0.06
CA PRO A 200 -6.57 -14.47 -0.14
C PRO A 200 -6.59 -13.61 -1.41
N GLU A 201 -7.81 -13.26 -1.85
CA GLU A 201 -8.04 -12.28 -2.91
C GLU A 201 -8.21 -10.87 -2.34
N GLY A 202 -8.09 -9.87 -3.20
CA GLY A 202 -8.39 -8.48 -2.88
C GLY A 202 -8.76 -7.67 -4.12
N TRP A 203 -9.21 -6.47 -3.87
CA TRP A 203 -9.56 -5.51 -4.90
C TRP A 203 -8.34 -4.67 -5.25
N PHE A 204 -8.01 -4.63 -6.53
CA PHE A 204 -6.97 -3.80 -7.12
C PHE A 204 -7.62 -2.58 -7.76
N CYS A 205 -7.37 -1.42 -7.18
CA CYS A 205 -8.09 -0.19 -7.43
C CYS A 205 -7.17 0.84 -8.07
N VAL A 206 -7.55 1.40 -9.21
CA VAL A 206 -6.86 2.57 -9.80
C VAL A 206 -7.88 3.66 -10.07
N TYR A 207 -7.69 4.81 -9.42
CA TYR A 207 -8.54 5.98 -9.53
C TYR A 207 -7.69 7.20 -9.88
N GLN A 208 -8.26 8.13 -10.63
CA GLN A 208 -7.63 9.41 -10.96
C GLN A 208 -8.42 10.55 -10.32
N LYS A 209 -7.73 11.46 -9.64
CA LYS A 209 -8.30 12.70 -9.13
C LYS A 209 -8.81 13.55 -10.30
N SER A 210 -9.97 14.17 -10.16
CA SER A 210 -10.49 15.11 -11.14
C SER A 210 -9.58 16.34 -11.30
N ALA A 211 -9.73 17.05 -12.43
CA ALA A 211 -8.95 18.25 -12.73
C ALA A 211 -9.33 19.43 -11.84
#